data_0f20bfcda9aa568c0c394704e78f6bbb
#
_entry.id   0f20bfcda9aa568c0c394704e78f6bbb
#
_cell.length_a   1.000
_cell.length_b   1.000
_cell.length_c   1.000
_cell.angle_alpha   90.00
_cell.angle_beta   90.00
_cell.angle_gamma   90.00
#
_symmetry.space_group_name_H-M   'P 1'
#
loop_
_entity.id
_entity.type
_entity.pdbx_description
1 polymer ?
#
loop_
_entity_poly.entity_id
_entity_poly.type
_entity_poly.pdbx_seq_one_letter_code
_entity_poly.pdbx_strand_id
1 'polypeptide(L)'
;MQKLLLLTAAVAFAAGAAQANDELLKMQRNPKDWVMPTGDYANQRYSQLKQINARNVRNLQVAWTFSTGVLRGHEGAPLVIGDVMYVHGPFPNPVYALDLNNDAKILWKYEPKQDPNVIPVMCCDTVNRGLAYADG
;
A
#
# COMPACT_ATOMS: atom_id res chain seq x y z
N MET A 1 0.97 -48.04 -47.97
CA MET A 1 1.88 -47.13 -47.25
C MET A 1 1.12 -45.86 -46.95
N GLN A 2 0.60 -45.78 -45.73
CA GLN A 2 -0.25 -44.67 -45.29
C GLN A 2 0.67 -43.64 -44.59
N LYS A 3 0.77 -42.44 -45.16
CA LYS A 3 1.56 -41.35 -44.54
C LYS A 3 0.72 -40.71 -43.44
N LEU A 4 1.15 -40.91 -42.20
CA LEU A 4 0.60 -40.27 -41.00
C LEU A 4 1.11 -38.83 -40.96
N LEU A 5 0.26 -37.85 -41.23
CA LEU A 5 0.55 -36.43 -41.00
C LEU A 5 0.32 -36.13 -39.51
N LEU A 6 1.41 -35.89 -38.75
CA LEU A 6 1.36 -35.36 -37.43
C LEU A 6 1.16 -33.82 -37.50
N LEU A 7 -0.05 -33.39 -37.18
CA LEU A 7 -0.35 -31.96 -36.97
C LEU A 7 0.08 -31.58 -35.56
N THR A 8 1.22 -30.89 -35.41
CA THR A 8 1.63 -30.25 -34.15
C THR A 8 0.90 -28.93 -34.02
N ALA A 9 -0.12 -28.89 -33.17
CA ALA A 9 -0.74 -27.62 -32.77
C ALA A 9 0.19 -26.90 -31.83
N ALA A 10 0.82 -25.81 -32.27
CA ALA A 10 1.53 -24.89 -31.43
C ALA A 10 0.51 -24.01 -30.69
N VAL A 11 0.29 -24.28 -29.39
CA VAL A 11 -0.46 -23.41 -28.50
C VAL A 11 0.44 -22.22 -28.17
N ALA A 12 0.21 -21.10 -28.83
CA ALA A 12 0.83 -19.83 -28.46
C ALA A 12 0.19 -19.36 -27.14
N PHE A 13 0.88 -19.54 -26.02
CA PHE A 13 0.57 -18.82 -24.80
C PHE A 13 0.87 -17.35 -25.03
N ALA A 14 -0.15 -16.54 -25.31
CA ALA A 14 -0.06 -15.11 -25.16
C ALA A 14 0.07 -14.83 -23.64
N ALA A 15 1.30 -14.80 -23.13
CA ALA A 15 1.56 -14.22 -21.83
C ALA A 15 1.21 -12.74 -21.94
N GLY A 16 0.00 -12.37 -21.51
CA GLY A 16 -0.35 -10.98 -21.31
C GLY A 16 0.70 -10.40 -20.38
N ALA A 17 1.51 -9.47 -20.86
CA ALA A 17 2.43 -8.74 -20.00
C ALA A 17 1.58 -8.07 -18.93
N ALA A 18 1.86 -8.37 -17.65
CA ALA A 18 1.28 -7.64 -16.54
C ALA A 18 1.70 -6.18 -16.72
N GLN A 19 0.77 -5.33 -17.14
CA GLN A 19 1.05 -3.90 -17.26
C GLN A 19 0.91 -3.26 -15.89
N ALA A 20 1.93 -2.53 -15.48
CA ALA A 20 1.82 -1.66 -14.32
C ALA A 20 0.79 -0.56 -14.63
N ASN A 21 0.04 -0.15 -13.61
CA ASN A 21 -0.92 0.94 -13.75
C ASN A 21 -0.17 2.24 -14.10
N ASP A 22 -0.51 2.85 -15.24
CA ASP A 22 0.16 4.07 -15.75
C ASP A 22 0.01 5.25 -14.80
N GLU A 23 -1.08 5.35 -14.07
CA GLU A 23 -1.30 6.34 -13.02
C GLU A 23 -0.24 6.20 -11.93
N LEU A 24 -0.08 5.00 -11.38
CA LEU A 24 0.92 4.72 -10.33
C LEU A 24 2.35 4.92 -10.84
N LEU A 25 2.64 4.53 -12.09
CA LEU A 25 3.95 4.79 -12.72
C LEU A 25 4.26 6.28 -12.82
N LYS A 26 3.27 7.13 -13.02
CA LYS A 26 3.41 8.59 -13.03
C LYS A 26 3.57 9.13 -11.62
N MET A 27 2.71 8.69 -10.69
CA MET A 27 2.67 9.20 -9.32
C MET A 27 3.93 8.85 -8.53
N GLN A 28 4.50 7.65 -8.68
CA GLN A 28 5.74 7.25 -7.99
C GLN A 28 6.95 8.15 -8.32
N ARG A 29 6.87 8.97 -9.38
CA ARG A 29 7.91 9.95 -9.73
C ARG A 29 7.79 11.26 -8.95
N ASN A 30 6.63 11.50 -8.33
CA ASN A 30 6.43 12.64 -7.45
C ASN A 30 6.97 12.29 -6.05
N PRO A 31 8.02 12.95 -5.55
CA PRO A 31 8.61 12.62 -4.26
C PRO A 31 7.68 12.88 -3.06
N LYS A 32 6.57 13.60 -3.25
CA LYS A 32 5.56 13.83 -2.22
C LYS A 32 4.58 12.67 -2.07
N ASP A 33 4.45 11.84 -3.11
CA ASP A 33 3.54 10.70 -3.09
C ASP A 33 4.26 9.42 -2.61
N TRP A 34 3.55 8.57 -1.90
CA TRP A 34 3.99 7.25 -1.49
C TRP A 34 2.89 6.26 -1.82
N VAL A 35 2.82 5.86 -3.10
CA VAL A 35 1.65 5.23 -3.72
C VAL A 35 1.52 3.73 -3.49
N MET A 36 2.50 3.13 -2.84
CA MET A 36 2.48 1.71 -2.47
C MET A 36 3.37 1.46 -1.25
N PRO A 37 3.22 0.33 -0.54
CA PRO A 37 3.94 0.07 0.72
C PRO A 37 5.46 0.23 0.65
N THR A 38 6.05 0.03 -0.53
CA THR A 38 7.49 0.15 -0.77
C THR A 38 7.90 1.43 -1.51
N GLY A 39 6.94 2.32 -1.77
CA GLY A 39 7.12 3.59 -2.45
C GLY A 39 7.02 3.50 -3.96
N ASP A 40 7.66 2.52 -4.56
CA ASP A 40 7.72 2.32 -6.00
C ASP A 40 7.66 0.84 -6.41
N TYR A 41 7.46 0.58 -7.70
CA TYR A 41 7.46 -0.78 -8.26
C TYR A 41 8.82 -1.50 -8.17
N ALA A 42 9.92 -0.76 -7.97
CA ALA A 42 11.24 -1.35 -7.80
C ALA A 42 11.52 -1.79 -6.35
N ASN A 43 10.55 -1.59 -5.43
CA ASN A 43 10.66 -1.94 -4.01
C ASN A 43 11.86 -1.30 -3.29
N GLN A 44 12.26 -0.10 -3.71
CA GLN A 44 13.48 0.52 -3.19
C GLN A 44 13.33 1.07 -1.79
N ARG A 45 12.11 1.44 -1.37
CA ARG A 45 11.82 2.09 -0.08
C ARG A 45 12.64 3.36 0.14
N TYR A 46 12.99 4.02 -0.95
CA TYR A 46 13.84 5.20 -0.95
C TYR A 46 13.02 6.46 -1.18
N SER A 47 13.15 7.44 -0.28
CA SER A 47 12.54 8.75 -0.44
C SER A 47 13.53 9.71 -1.09
N GLN A 48 13.08 10.44 -2.12
CA GLN A 48 13.84 11.52 -2.77
C GLN A 48 13.76 12.84 -1.99
N LEU A 49 12.96 12.92 -0.91
CA LEU A 49 12.87 14.10 -0.05
C LEU A 49 14.21 14.35 0.64
N LYS A 50 14.61 15.63 0.76
CA LYS A 50 15.91 16.05 1.29
C LYS A 50 15.83 17.02 2.47
N GLN A 51 14.62 17.29 2.95
CA GLN A 51 14.40 18.21 4.08
C GLN A 51 15.07 17.70 5.35
N ILE A 52 15.07 16.37 5.57
CA ILE A 52 15.76 15.73 6.69
C ILE A 52 17.12 15.22 6.20
N ASN A 53 18.18 15.55 6.93
CA ASN A 53 19.56 15.19 6.60
C ASN A 53 20.41 15.11 7.88
N ALA A 54 21.67 14.69 7.76
CA ALA A 54 22.58 14.49 8.89
C ALA A 54 22.80 15.73 9.78
N ARG A 55 22.57 16.95 9.25
CA ARG A 55 22.75 18.19 10.02
C ARG A 55 21.56 18.55 10.90
N ASN A 56 20.34 18.12 10.50
CA ASN A 56 19.11 18.52 11.19
C ASN A 56 18.30 17.37 11.77
N VAL A 57 18.64 16.11 11.48
CA VAL A 57 17.91 14.93 11.99
C VAL A 57 17.80 14.91 13.51
N ARG A 58 18.81 15.42 14.24
CA ARG A 58 18.79 15.53 15.71
C ARG A 58 17.72 16.49 16.26
N ASN A 59 17.19 17.36 15.40
CA ASN A 59 16.19 18.38 15.78
C ASN A 59 14.77 17.93 15.41
N LEU A 60 14.58 16.68 14.98
CA LEU A 60 13.24 16.15 14.70
C LEU A 60 12.38 16.16 15.96
N GLN A 61 11.15 16.57 15.79
CA GLN A 61 10.12 16.58 16.82
C GLN A 61 8.87 15.90 16.28
N VAL A 62 8.05 15.35 17.18
CA VAL A 62 6.73 14.80 16.82
C VAL A 62 5.84 15.97 16.40
N ALA A 63 5.36 15.94 15.15
CA ALA A 63 4.43 16.93 14.63
C ALA A 63 2.99 16.62 15.11
N TRP A 64 2.58 15.37 15.04
CA TRP A 64 1.28 14.90 15.51
C TRP A 64 1.35 13.39 15.77
N THR A 65 0.33 12.86 16.42
CA THR A 65 0.14 11.43 16.68
C THR A 65 -1.27 11.01 16.27
N PHE A 66 -1.43 9.78 15.81
CA PHE A 66 -2.71 9.21 15.44
C PHE A 66 -2.89 7.84 16.09
N SER A 67 -4.07 7.59 16.65
CA SER A 67 -4.43 6.27 17.21
C SER A 67 -5.47 5.60 16.31
N THR A 68 -5.19 4.38 15.88
CA THR A 68 -6.14 3.56 15.13
C THR A 68 -7.27 3.01 16.01
N GLY A 69 -7.12 3.06 17.34
CA GLY A 69 -8.06 2.48 18.30
C GLY A 69 -7.96 0.95 18.41
N VAL A 70 -6.98 0.31 17.79
CA VAL A 70 -6.82 -1.15 17.81
C VAL A 70 -5.53 -1.53 18.54
N LEU A 71 -5.65 -2.34 19.59
CA LEU A 71 -4.52 -2.82 20.41
C LEU A 71 -3.99 -4.18 19.88
N ARG A 72 -3.46 -4.20 18.68
CA ARG A 72 -2.84 -5.38 18.03
C ARG A 72 -1.65 -4.94 17.19
N GLY A 73 -0.88 -5.89 16.68
CA GLY A 73 0.29 -5.60 15.83
C GLY A 73 -0.08 -4.79 14.58
N HIS A 74 0.65 -3.71 14.32
CA HIS A 74 0.53 -2.87 13.14
C HIS A 74 1.77 -3.06 12.26
N GLU A 75 1.61 -3.74 11.14
CA GLU A 75 2.71 -4.05 10.21
C GLU A 75 2.55 -3.36 8.84
N GLY A 76 1.49 -2.60 8.67
CA GLY A 76 1.20 -1.94 7.41
C GLY A 76 1.94 -0.63 7.21
N ALA A 77 2.38 -0.38 5.98
CA ALA A 77 2.89 0.92 5.59
C ALA A 77 1.74 1.83 5.16
N PRO A 78 1.75 3.13 5.55
CA PRO A 78 0.79 4.08 5.05
C PRO A 78 1.01 4.37 3.56
N LEU A 79 -0.04 4.80 2.86
CA LEU A 79 0.07 5.43 1.55
C LEU A 79 -0.10 6.94 1.69
N VAL A 80 0.55 7.70 0.82
CA VAL A 80 0.38 9.15 0.73
C VAL A 80 0.08 9.51 -0.72
N ILE A 81 -1.06 10.15 -0.95
CA ILE A 81 -1.53 10.58 -2.25
C ILE A 81 -1.89 12.06 -2.14
N GLY A 82 -1.08 12.92 -2.73
CA GLY A 82 -1.21 14.36 -2.54
C GLY A 82 -1.09 14.73 -1.06
N ASP A 83 -2.09 15.38 -0.52
CA ASP A 83 -2.12 15.82 0.88
C ASP A 83 -2.91 14.86 1.81
N VAL A 84 -3.19 13.64 1.36
CA VAL A 84 -3.94 12.65 2.14
C VAL A 84 -3.05 11.46 2.46
N MET A 85 -2.99 11.09 3.75
CA MET A 85 -2.37 9.85 4.21
C MET A 85 -3.45 8.81 4.49
N TYR A 86 -3.29 7.62 3.92
CA TYR A 86 -4.15 6.47 4.18
C TYR A 86 -3.45 5.53 5.14
N VAL A 87 -4.08 5.31 6.29
CA VAL A 87 -3.60 4.44 7.36
C VAL A 87 -4.61 3.34 7.60
N HIS A 88 -4.14 2.14 7.84
CA HIS A 88 -5.02 1.02 8.20
C HIS A 88 -4.56 0.36 9.49
N GLY A 89 -5.51 -0.28 10.16
CA GLY A 89 -5.24 -1.10 11.35
C GLY A 89 -5.29 -2.60 11.04
N PRO A 90 -4.90 -3.43 12.00
CA PRO A 90 -5.15 -4.87 11.98
C PRO A 90 -6.65 -5.16 12.15
N PHE A 91 -7.04 -6.44 12.27
CA PHE A 91 -8.45 -6.81 12.48
C PHE A 91 -9.13 -5.89 13.52
N PRO A 92 -10.31 -5.35 13.21
CA PRO A 92 -11.21 -5.56 12.07
C PRO A 92 -10.88 -4.78 10.78
N ASN A 93 -9.61 -4.39 10.59
CA ASN A 93 -9.06 -3.74 9.39
C ASN A 93 -9.69 -2.38 9.07
N PRO A 94 -9.78 -1.45 10.03
CA PRO A 94 -10.24 -0.10 9.75
C PRO A 94 -9.26 0.60 8.81
N VAL A 95 -9.78 1.48 7.96
CA VAL A 95 -8.99 2.37 7.09
C VAL A 95 -9.36 3.81 7.39
N TYR A 96 -8.38 4.67 7.46
CA TYR A 96 -8.52 6.09 7.70
C TYR A 96 -7.87 6.89 6.57
N ALA A 97 -8.54 7.96 6.13
CA ALA A 97 -7.92 9.00 5.34
C ALA A 97 -7.67 10.21 6.25
N LEU A 98 -6.44 10.67 6.30
CA LEU A 98 -5.98 11.74 7.18
C LEU A 98 -5.51 12.93 6.35
N ASP A 99 -5.97 14.12 6.71
CA ASP A 99 -5.56 15.38 6.09
C ASP A 99 -4.20 15.84 6.64
N LEU A 100 -3.16 15.80 5.80
CA LEU A 100 -1.81 16.19 6.19
C LEU A 100 -1.63 17.71 6.35
N ASN A 101 -2.55 18.53 5.81
CA ASN A 101 -2.55 19.98 5.99
C ASN A 101 -3.26 20.44 7.27
N ASN A 102 -3.88 19.51 8.01
CA ASN A 102 -4.69 19.82 9.18
C ASN A 102 -4.44 18.81 10.31
N ASP A 103 -3.19 18.68 10.74
CA ASP A 103 -2.73 17.87 11.87
C ASP A 103 -3.28 16.44 11.86
N ALA A 104 -3.33 15.81 10.67
CA ALA A 104 -3.86 14.47 10.45
C ALA A 104 -5.33 14.30 10.85
N LYS A 105 -6.15 15.34 10.71
CA LYS A 105 -7.60 15.26 10.90
C LYS A 105 -8.19 14.16 10.01
N ILE A 106 -9.06 13.35 10.59
CA ILE A 106 -9.77 12.29 9.86
C ILE A 106 -10.73 12.94 8.84
N LEU A 107 -10.49 12.66 7.56
CA LEU A 107 -11.40 13.00 6.47
C LEU A 107 -12.55 12.01 6.38
N TRP A 108 -12.20 10.72 6.43
CA TRP A 108 -13.16 9.63 6.50
C TRP A 108 -12.55 8.40 7.15
N LYS A 109 -13.41 7.50 7.58
CA LYS A 109 -13.08 6.19 8.14
C LYS A 109 -13.93 5.12 7.46
N TYR A 110 -13.31 4.02 7.11
CA TYR A 110 -13.98 2.80 6.68
C TYR A 110 -13.77 1.72 7.75
N GLU A 111 -14.86 1.10 8.18
CA GLU A 111 -14.85 -0.03 9.12
C GLU A 111 -15.56 -1.22 8.49
N PRO A 112 -14.81 -2.20 7.97
CA PRO A 112 -15.43 -3.40 7.41
C PRO A 112 -16.11 -4.22 8.50
N LYS A 113 -17.29 -4.75 8.18
CA LYS A 113 -17.97 -5.71 9.05
C LYS A 113 -17.33 -7.09 8.84
N GLN A 114 -16.57 -7.53 9.82
CA GLN A 114 -15.87 -8.82 9.77
C GLN A 114 -16.37 -9.72 10.89
N ASP A 115 -16.42 -11.04 10.62
CA ASP A 115 -16.81 -12.03 11.62
C ASP A 115 -15.64 -12.24 12.61
N PRO A 116 -15.82 -11.95 13.92
CA PRO A 116 -14.75 -12.16 14.90
C PRO A 116 -14.39 -13.64 15.10
N ASN A 117 -15.22 -14.58 14.67
CA ASN A 117 -14.93 -16.02 14.74
C ASN A 117 -13.75 -16.44 13.82
N VAL A 118 -13.30 -15.59 12.91
CA VAL A 118 -12.09 -15.84 12.11
C VAL A 118 -10.79 -15.63 12.89
N ILE A 119 -10.80 -14.87 14.00
CA ILE A 119 -9.61 -14.53 14.77
C ILE A 119 -8.78 -15.76 15.16
N PRO A 120 -9.37 -16.87 15.69
CA PRO A 120 -8.60 -18.05 16.11
C PRO A 120 -7.86 -18.76 14.98
N VAL A 121 -8.26 -18.55 13.72
CA VAL A 121 -7.65 -19.17 12.53
C VAL A 121 -6.79 -18.22 11.73
N MET A 122 -6.73 -16.95 12.15
CA MET A 122 -5.84 -15.95 11.53
C MET A 122 -4.40 -16.09 12.05
N CYS A 123 -3.46 -15.78 11.17
CA CYS A 123 -2.04 -15.71 11.52
C CYS A 123 -1.67 -14.35 12.13
N CYS A 124 -0.54 -14.34 12.85
CA CYS A 124 0.34 -13.18 12.97
C CYS A 124 -0.31 -11.96 13.65
N ASP A 125 -1.00 -12.18 14.77
CA ASP A 125 -1.71 -11.14 15.51
C ASP A 125 -2.77 -10.40 14.67
N THR A 126 -3.32 -11.09 13.65
CA THR A 126 -4.38 -10.56 12.77
C THR A 126 -3.98 -9.28 12.00
N VAL A 127 -2.71 -9.14 11.69
CA VAL A 127 -2.17 -7.94 11.02
C VAL A 127 -2.71 -7.78 9.60
N ASN A 128 -2.83 -6.52 9.18
CA ASN A 128 -3.02 -6.13 7.79
C ASN A 128 -1.72 -5.49 7.29
N ARG A 129 -1.23 -5.90 6.12
CA ARG A 129 0.10 -5.51 5.65
C ARG A 129 0.12 -4.35 4.67
N GLY A 130 -1.01 -3.87 4.22
CA GLY A 130 -1.04 -2.72 3.32
C GLY A 130 -2.37 -2.46 2.66
N LEU A 131 -2.42 -1.32 2.01
CA LEU A 131 -3.46 -0.88 1.11
C LEU A 131 -2.93 -0.89 -0.32
N ALA A 132 -3.82 -0.96 -1.29
CA ALA A 132 -3.55 -0.68 -2.68
C ALA A 132 -4.37 0.54 -3.12
N TYR A 133 -3.79 1.34 -4.02
CA TYR A 133 -4.45 2.50 -4.62
C TYR A 133 -4.57 2.29 -6.12
N ALA A 134 -5.70 2.66 -6.71
CA ALA A 134 -5.93 2.71 -8.14
C ALA A 134 -7.14 3.59 -8.44
N ASP A 135 -7.09 4.31 -9.55
CA ASP A 135 -8.21 5.04 -10.18
C ASP A 135 -8.95 6.02 -9.23
N GLY A 136 -8.20 6.72 -8.36
CA GLY A 136 -8.74 7.66 -7.39
C GLY A 136 -9.20 7.00 -6.11
#